data_403b9dcfcbbc5a79263ced617d993078
#
_entry.id   403b9dcfcbbc5a79263ced617d993078
#
_cell.length_a   1.000
_cell.length_b   1.000
_cell.length_c   1.000
_cell.angle_alpha   90.00
_cell.angle_beta   90.00
_cell.angle_gamma   90.00
#
_symmetry.space_group_name_H-M   'P 1'
#
loop_
_entity.id
_entity.type
_entity.pdbx_description
1 polymer ?
#
loop_
_entity_poly.entity_id
_entity_poly.type
_entity_poly.pdbx_seq_one_letter_code
_entity_poly.pdbx_strand_id
1 'polypeptide(L)'
;HSQSLVEEEEKQEVALKDYEKNPQKYVMMPGNAIKRHVVVEDRINALKEMAETSPLNRVEENGSKIGIIAGGIAYMYAKEALGDKADYLKIGIVYPLPEKKIKEFASKYDKVFVIEELDPVIEDFCKSVGVDVIGKDVFTLQGEYTPSMIKKAVLDTDAPEFDVIDEPTPVRPPVMCAGCPHRGTFYVLKKLGLVVSGDIGCYTLGATPPLQSVDTTICMGASISAAHGMAKARGAEFNKKLVSVIGDSTFMHSGITGLVDIVYNKGNNTVIILDNSITGMTGHQDNPTTGYTIRKEETKQVNLITLCKSIGIEH
;
A
#
# COMPACT_ATOMS: atom_id res chain seq x y z
N HIS A 1 6.12 -12.63 1.00
CA HIS A 1 4.87 -13.41 1.02
C HIS A 1 4.66 -13.96 2.44
N SER A 2 3.55 -13.58 3.04
CA SER A 2 3.09 -14.13 4.32
C SER A 2 2.12 -15.29 4.06
N GLN A 3 2.13 -16.26 4.95
CA GLN A 3 1.12 -17.31 5.00
C GLN A 3 0.29 -17.12 6.27
N SER A 4 -1.01 -17.36 6.18
CA SER A 4 -1.90 -17.35 7.33
C SER A 4 -2.80 -18.58 7.28
N LEU A 5 -3.16 -19.06 8.46
CA LEU A 5 -4.21 -20.07 8.58
C LEU A 5 -5.55 -19.37 8.38
N VAL A 6 -6.39 -19.94 7.54
CA VAL A 6 -7.77 -19.51 7.32
C VAL A 6 -8.70 -20.66 7.66
N GLU A 7 -9.79 -20.35 8.33
CA GLU A 7 -10.89 -21.29 8.53
C GLU A 7 -11.86 -21.11 7.35
N GLU A 8 -12.22 -22.21 6.70
CA GLU A 8 -13.24 -22.20 5.67
C GLU A 8 -14.62 -22.27 6.36
N GLU A 9 -15.43 -21.24 6.14
CA GLU A 9 -16.82 -21.21 6.57
C GLU A 9 -17.75 -21.35 5.38
N GLU A 10 -18.93 -21.93 5.61
CA GLU A 10 -19.96 -21.99 4.59
C GLU A 10 -20.38 -20.56 4.19
N LYS A 11 -20.46 -20.32 2.89
CA LYS A 11 -20.91 -19.04 2.35
C LYS A 11 -22.34 -18.77 2.81
N GLN A 12 -22.51 -17.71 3.60
CA GLN A 12 -23.84 -17.22 3.94
C GLN A 12 -24.46 -16.48 2.75
N GLU A 13 -25.62 -16.92 2.33
CA GLU A 13 -26.41 -16.17 1.34
C GLU A 13 -27.07 -14.97 2.03
N VAL A 14 -26.74 -13.79 1.55
CA VAL A 14 -27.35 -12.54 2.01
C VAL A 14 -28.36 -12.09 0.99
N ALA A 15 -29.61 -11.91 1.39
CA ALA A 15 -30.65 -11.38 0.54
C ALA A 15 -30.26 -9.97 0.03
N LEU A 16 -30.40 -9.76 -1.28
CA LEU A 16 -30.20 -8.44 -1.85
C LEU A 16 -31.27 -7.48 -1.33
N LYS A 17 -30.83 -6.30 -0.94
CA LYS A 17 -31.76 -5.21 -0.61
C LYS A 17 -32.30 -4.59 -1.89
N ASP A 18 -33.57 -4.22 -1.88
CA ASP A 18 -34.16 -3.47 -2.99
C ASP A 18 -33.44 -2.14 -3.20
N TYR A 19 -33.34 -1.77 -4.48
CA TYR A 19 -32.73 -0.48 -4.83
C TYR A 19 -33.72 0.65 -4.52
N GLU A 20 -33.34 1.53 -3.63
CA GLU A 20 -34.06 2.77 -3.32
C GLU A 20 -33.31 3.98 -3.92
N LYS A 21 -34.00 4.71 -4.80
CA LYS A 21 -33.46 5.93 -5.41
C LYS A 21 -33.39 7.04 -4.36
N ASN A 22 -32.18 7.46 -4.01
CA ASN A 22 -31.97 8.54 -3.04
C ASN A 22 -30.85 9.50 -3.49
N PRO A 23 -31.15 10.42 -4.43
CA PRO A 23 -30.16 11.37 -4.95
C PRO A 23 -29.59 12.29 -3.86
N GLN A 24 -30.37 12.65 -2.85
CA GLN A 24 -29.91 13.49 -1.75
C GLN A 24 -28.81 12.84 -0.92
N LYS A 25 -28.80 11.49 -0.86
CA LYS A 25 -27.78 10.72 -0.17
C LYS A 25 -26.57 10.41 -1.04
N TYR A 26 -26.77 10.18 -2.35
CA TYR A 26 -25.72 9.61 -3.20
C TYR A 26 -25.14 10.60 -4.23
N VAL A 27 -25.81 11.74 -4.47
CA VAL A 27 -25.31 12.77 -5.39
C VAL A 27 -24.84 13.97 -4.57
N MET A 28 -23.51 14.14 -4.45
CA MET A 28 -22.91 15.14 -3.57
C MET A 28 -22.80 16.52 -4.24
N MET A 29 -23.94 17.04 -4.70
CA MET A 29 -24.04 18.48 -5.02
C MET A 29 -23.84 19.30 -3.73
N PRO A 30 -23.34 20.56 -3.81
CA PRO A 30 -23.01 21.36 -2.63
C PRO A 30 -24.15 21.42 -1.58
N GLY A 31 -25.40 21.63 -2.01
CA GLY A 31 -26.55 21.67 -1.12
C GLY A 31 -26.85 20.32 -0.42
N ASN A 32 -26.55 19.18 -1.07
CA ASN A 32 -26.68 17.87 -0.46
C ASN A 32 -25.48 17.60 0.45
N ALA A 33 -24.26 17.96 0.03
CA ALA A 33 -23.04 17.74 0.78
C ALA A 33 -23.09 18.41 2.16
N ILE A 34 -23.56 19.65 2.25
CA ILE A 34 -23.74 20.38 3.52
C ILE A 34 -24.60 19.58 4.51
N LYS A 35 -25.76 19.08 4.06
CA LYS A 35 -26.65 18.26 4.89
C LYS A 35 -26.06 16.90 5.23
N ARG A 36 -25.37 16.29 4.29
CA ARG A 36 -24.72 14.99 4.48
C ARG A 36 -23.54 15.09 5.45
N HIS A 37 -22.84 16.21 5.50
CA HIS A 37 -21.74 16.41 6.45
C HIS A 37 -22.24 16.31 7.89
N VAL A 38 -23.38 16.91 8.23
CA VAL A 38 -23.99 16.75 9.56
C VAL A 38 -24.18 15.27 9.91
N VAL A 39 -24.76 14.49 8.98
CA VAL A 39 -24.94 13.02 9.17
C VAL A 39 -23.61 12.27 9.32
N VAL A 40 -22.54 12.73 8.66
CA VAL A 40 -21.20 12.14 8.82
C VAL A 40 -20.66 12.42 10.22
N GLU A 41 -20.76 13.65 10.72
CA GLU A 41 -20.30 14.01 12.07
C GLU A 41 -21.08 13.26 13.16
N ASP A 42 -22.40 13.17 13.02
CA ASP A 42 -23.24 12.37 13.94
C ASP A 42 -22.81 10.91 13.96
N ARG A 43 -22.49 10.34 12.78
CA ARG A 43 -21.99 8.97 12.66
C ARG A 43 -20.62 8.80 13.32
N ILE A 44 -19.70 9.74 13.14
CA ILE A 44 -18.39 9.70 13.80
C ILE A 44 -18.55 9.72 15.32
N ASN A 45 -19.46 10.55 15.85
CA ASN A 45 -19.75 10.57 17.27
C ASN A 45 -20.34 9.24 17.77
N ALA A 46 -21.27 8.64 17.01
CA ALA A 46 -21.78 7.31 17.33
C ALA A 46 -20.70 6.22 17.27
N LEU A 47 -19.75 6.32 16.33
CA LEU A 47 -18.62 5.41 16.22
C LEU A 47 -17.63 5.56 17.40
N LYS A 48 -17.45 6.76 17.96
CA LYS A 48 -16.65 6.96 19.18
C LYS A 48 -17.24 6.14 20.34
N GLU A 49 -18.55 6.25 20.58
CA GLU A 49 -19.20 5.48 21.65
C GLU A 49 -19.16 3.96 21.36
N MET A 50 -19.30 3.57 20.09
CA MET A 50 -19.18 2.17 19.71
C MET A 50 -17.75 1.64 19.95
N ALA A 51 -16.73 2.42 19.65
CA ALA A 51 -15.34 2.01 19.87
C ALA A 51 -15.01 1.72 21.34
N GLU A 52 -15.68 2.44 22.26
CA GLU A 52 -15.52 2.20 23.71
C GLU A 52 -16.07 0.84 24.16
N THR A 53 -17.14 0.36 23.54
CA THR A 53 -17.86 -0.85 23.97
C THR A 53 -17.59 -2.06 23.08
N SER A 54 -17.00 -1.87 21.90
CA SER A 54 -16.76 -2.94 20.95
C SER A 54 -15.82 -4.02 21.49
N PRO A 55 -16.13 -5.30 21.30
CA PRO A 55 -15.25 -6.41 21.66
C PRO A 55 -13.97 -6.47 20.80
N LEU A 56 -13.91 -5.72 19.70
CA LEU A 56 -12.71 -5.59 18.89
C LEU A 56 -11.60 -4.81 19.61
N ASN A 57 -12.00 -3.86 20.48
CA ASN A 57 -11.11 -3.14 21.40
C ASN A 57 -11.19 -3.81 22.77
N ARG A 58 -10.38 -4.84 23.00
CA ARG A 58 -10.46 -5.66 24.20
C ARG A 58 -9.27 -5.50 25.11
N VAL A 59 -9.53 -5.58 26.42
CA VAL A 59 -8.51 -5.66 27.45
C VAL A 59 -8.24 -7.13 27.79
N GLU A 60 -6.97 -7.47 27.94
CA GLU A 60 -6.52 -8.78 28.40
C GLU A 60 -5.64 -8.57 29.64
N GLU A 61 -6.12 -8.99 30.80
CA GLU A 61 -5.45 -8.82 32.09
C GLU A 61 -4.80 -10.15 32.52
N ASN A 62 -3.49 -10.14 32.72
CA ASN A 62 -2.69 -11.26 33.23
C ASN A 62 -2.16 -10.95 34.65
N GLY A 63 -2.51 -9.80 35.21
CA GLY A 63 -2.06 -9.34 36.53
C GLY A 63 -0.66 -8.73 36.51
N SER A 64 -0.21 -8.22 35.36
CA SER A 64 1.08 -7.57 35.20
C SER A 64 1.08 -6.11 35.70
N LYS A 65 2.26 -5.55 35.88
CA LYS A 65 2.46 -4.11 36.15
C LYS A 65 2.76 -3.31 34.89
N ILE A 66 2.83 -3.97 33.74
CA ILE A 66 3.15 -3.37 32.45
C ILE A 66 1.91 -3.42 31.58
N GLY A 67 1.47 -2.25 31.11
CA GLY A 67 0.39 -2.13 30.13
C GLY A 67 0.92 -1.98 28.71
N ILE A 68 0.32 -2.69 27.76
CA ILE A 68 0.64 -2.60 26.34
C ILE A 68 -0.62 -2.17 25.58
N ILE A 69 -0.49 -1.11 24.78
CA ILE A 69 -1.50 -0.69 23.81
C ILE A 69 -0.96 -0.99 22.42
N ALA A 70 -1.64 -1.84 21.67
CA ALA A 70 -1.19 -2.25 20.33
C ALA A 70 -2.35 -2.70 19.46
N GLY A 71 -2.18 -2.59 18.13
CA GLY A 71 -3.13 -3.07 17.13
C GLY A 71 -2.46 -3.91 16.06
N GLY A 72 -3.27 -4.60 15.24
CA GLY A 72 -2.77 -5.37 14.09
C GLY A 72 -1.70 -6.38 14.44
N ILE A 73 -0.66 -6.44 13.60
CA ILE A 73 0.45 -7.38 13.76
C ILE A 73 1.34 -7.04 14.96
N ALA A 74 1.48 -5.76 15.31
CA ALA A 74 2.27 -5.33 16.47
C ALA A 74 1.71 -5.90 17.78
N TYR A 75 0.40 -6.07 17.89
CA TYR A 75 -0.22 -6.77 19.02
C TYR A 75 0.22 -8.25 19.06
N MET A 76 0.28 -8.93 17.92
CA MET A 76 0.70 -10.34 17.87
C MET A 76 2.17 -10.49 18.28
N TYR A 77 3.04 -9.62 17.79
CA TYR A 77 4.45 -9.59 18.20
C TYR A 77 4.62 -9.32 19.70
N ALA A 78 3.81 -8.41 20.25
CA ALA A 78 3.84 -8.13 21.68
C ALA A 78 3.40 -9.35 22.51
N LYS A 79 2.35 -10.05 22.08
CA LYS A 79 1.88 -11.29 22.72
C LYS A 79 2.94 -12.40 22.69
N GLU A 80 3.61 -12.57 21.57
CA GLU A 80 4.70 -13.56 21.42
C GLU A 80 5.90 -13.21 22.30
N ALA A 81 6.26 -11.91 22.34
CA ALA A 81 7.43 -11.44 23.11
C ALA A 81 7.23 -11.52 24.61
N LEU A 82 6.05 -11.12 25.10
CA LEU A 82 5.82 -10.82 26.51
C LEU A 82 4.91 -11.83 27.21
N GLY A 83 4.03 -12.52 26.48
CA GLY A 83 3.11 -13.51 27.03
C GLY A 83 2.25 -12.95 28.15
N ASP A 84 2.33 -13.54 29.31
CA ASP A 84 1.63 -13.16 30.56
C ASP A 84 2.39 -12.11 31.39
N LYS A 85 3.55 -11.64 30.94
CA LYS A 85 4.34 -10.60 31.61
C LYS A 85 3.82 -9.19 31.39
N ALA A 86 2.82 -9.02 30.55
CA ALA A 86 2.15 -7.76 30.27
C ALA A 86 0.63 -7.94 30.22
N ASP A 87 -0.08 -6.87 30.48
CA ASP A 87 -1.50 -6.73 30.23
C ASP A 87 -1.68 -5.95 28.91
N TYR A 88 -2.77 -6.22 28.18
CA TYR A 88 -2.91 -5.69 26.84
C TYR A 88 -4.24 -4.97 26.64
N LEU A 89 -4.19 -3.81 26.00
CA LEU A 89 -5.32 -3.22 25.31
C LEU A 89 -5.11 -3.43 23.80
N LYS A 90 -5.80 -4.42 23.24
CA LYS A 90 -5.82 -4.64 21.81
C LYS A 90 -6.70 -3.62 21.12
N ILE A 91 -6.15 -2.84 20.23
CA ILE A 91 -6.89 -1.92 19.35
C ILE A 91 -7.28 -2.65 18.06
N GLY A 92 -8.56 -2.91 17.89
CA GLY A 92 -9.13 -3.49 16.68
C GLY A 92 -9.85 -2.45 15.81
N ILE A 93 -10.32 -1.35 16.44
CA ILE A 93 -10.89 -0.19 15.75
C ILE A 93 -9.91 0.96 15.92
N VAL A 94 -9.20 1.30 14.86
CA VAL A 94 -8.14 2.32 14.87
C VAL A 94 -8.65 3.75 14.65
N TYR A 95 -9.89 3.91 14.22
CA TYR A 95 -10.53 5.22 14.06
C TYR A 95 -12.06 5.13 14.14
N PRO A 96 -12.67 5.92 15.03
CA PRO A 96 -12.00 6.68 16.10
C PRO A 96 -11.46 5.76 17.19
N LEU A 97 -10.38 6.19 17.85
CA LEU A 97 -9.78 5.46 18.97
C LEU A 97 -10.66 5.56 20.24
N PRO A 98 -10.68 4.52 21.09
CA PRO A 98 -11.50 4.47 22.31
C PRO A 98 -10.83 5.25 23.45
N GLU A 99 -11.04 6.55 23.53
CA GLU A 99 -10.38 7.46 24.48
C GLU A 99 -10.57 7.06 25.94
N LYS A 100 -11.83 6.79 26.34
CA LYS A 100 -12.18 6.44 27.73
C LYS A 100 -11.50 5.13 28.13
N LYS A 101 -11.58 4.12 27.26
CA LYS A 101 -10.96 2.81 27.48
C LYS A 101 -9.44 2.89 27.57
N ILE A 102 -8.80 3.72 26.73
CA ILE A 102 -7.35 3.97 26.76
C ILE A 102 -6.97 4.61 28.10
N LYS A 103 -7.69 5.66 28.53
CA LYS A 103 -7.45 6.33 29.82
C LYS A 103 -7.65 5.38 31.01
N GLU A 104 -8.73 4.63 31.01
CA GLU A 104 -9.02 3.64 32.05
C GLU A 104 -7.95 2.55 32.10
N PHE A 105 -7.56 2.01 30.95
CA PHE A 105 -6.49 1.02 30.88
C PHE A 105 -5.17 1.60 31.40
N ALA A 106 -4.74 2.73 30.87
CA ALA A 106 -3.45 3.34 31.23
C ALA A 106 -3.34 3.70 32.71
N SER A 107 -4.44 4.10 33.35
CA SER A 107 -4.45 4.47 34.76
C SER A 107 -4.13 3.34 35.74
N LYS A 108 -4.11 2.08 35.28
CA LYS A 108 -3.82 0.89 36.09
C LYS A 108 -2.34 0.58 36.21
N TYR A 109 -1.48 1.19 35.39
CA TYR A 109 -0.08 0.82 35.23
C TYR A 109 0.86 1.99 35.44
N ASP A 110 2.02 1.72 36.05
CA ASP A 110 3.10 2.69 36.18
C ASP A 110 3.83 2.94 34.84
N LYS A 111 3.80 1.95 33.96
CA LYS A 111 4.39 2.03 32.62
C LYS A 111 3.43 1.48 31.60
N VAL A 112 3.13 2.29 30.59
CA VAL A 112 2.32 1.92 29.44
C VAL A 112 3.13 2.10 28.18
N PHE A 113 3.26 1.04 27.39
CA PHE A 113 3.93 1.07 26.10
C PHE A 113 2.91 1.08 24.98
N VAL A 114 3.13 1.93 23.98
CA VAL A 114 2.44 1.85 22.70
C VAL A 114 3.34 1.17 21.68
N ILE A 115 2.89 0.06 21.14
CA ILE A 115 3.65 -0.71 20.15
C ILE A 115 2.92 -0.63 18.80
N GLU A 116 3.49 0.16 17.91
CA GLU A 116 3.00 0.36 16.54
C GLU A 116 4.17 0.59 15.59
N GLU A 117 4.10 0.02 14.39
CA GLU A 117 5.10 0.22 13.35
C GLU A 117 4.86 1.57 12.65
N LEU A 118 5.92 2.12 12.04
CA LEU A 118 5.91 3.39 11.32
C LEU A 118 5.51 4.59 12.22
N ASP A 119 4.58 5.41 11.77
CA ASP A 119 4.22 6.67 12.42
C ASP A 119 3.46 6.47 13.76
N PRO A 120 3.64 7.38 14.74
CA PRO A 120 3.10 7.26 16.10
C PRO A 120 1.62 7.68 16.18
N VAL A 121 0.71 6.99 15.48
CA VAL A 121 -0.71 7.35 15.41
C VAL A 121 -1.43 7.12 16.74
N ILE A 122 -1.22 5.96 17.36
CA ILE A 122 -1.83 5.61 18.65
C ILE A 122 -1.13 6.37 19.78
N GLU A 123 0.19 6.47 19.74
CA GLU A 123 0.99 7.20 20.72
C GLU A 123 0.61 8.68 20.76
N ASP A 124 0.55 9.34 19.58
CA ASP A 124 0.19 10.76 19.48
C ASP A 124 -1.24 11.00 19.99
N PHE A 125 -2.16 10.10 19.69
CA PHE A 125 -3.50 10.17 20.24
C PHE A 125 -3.48 10.06 21.76
N CYS A 126 -2.77 9.09 22.35
CA CYS A 126 -2.65 8.93 23.79
C CYS A 126 -2.12 10.22 24.45
N LYS A 127 -1.03 10.75 23.90
CA LYS A 127 -0.43 12.01 24.39
C LYS A 127 -1.40 13.19 24.25
N SER A 128 -2.14 13.28 23.14
CA SER A 128 -3.11 14.36 22.90
C SER A 128 -4.27 14.38 23.89
N VAL A 129 -4.63 13.24 24.44
CA VAL A 129 -5.70 13.11 25.45
C VAL A 129 -5.18 13.06 26.90
N GLY A 130 -3.88 13.32 27.08
CA GLY A 130 -3.25 13.44 28.38
C GLY A 130 -2.85 12.09 29.02
N VAL A 131 -2.63 11.05 28.22
CA VAL A 131 -2.13 9.75 28.67
C VAL A 131 -0.63 9.68 28.40
N ASP A 132 0.16 9.48 29.45
CA ASP A 132 1.60 9.30 29.33
C ASP A 132 1.91 7.86 28.88
N VAL A 133 2.63 7.74 27.78
CA VAL A 133 2.98 6.45 27.15
C VAL A 133 4.40 6.48 26.61
N ILE A 134 5.02 5.32 26.60
CA ILE A 134 6.35 5.09 26.02
C ILE A 134 6.15 4.43 24.64
N GLY A 135 6.59 5.07 23.59
CA GLY A 135 6.43 4.59 22.22
C GLY A 135 7.70 4.75 21.40
N LYS A 136 7.76 5.75 20.54
CA LYS A 136 8.91 5.97 19.64
C LYS A 136 10.19 6.42 20.35
N ASP A 137 10.13 6.70 21.63
CA ASP A 137 11.33 6.89 22.45
C ASP A 137 12.20 5.63 22.54
N VAL A 138 11.57 4.44 22.43
CA VAL A 138 12.25 3.14 22.52
C VAL A 138 12.04 2.25 21.29
N PHE A 139 11.07 2.57 20.44
CA PHE A 139 10.76 1.84 19.21
C PHE A 139 11.12 2.66 17.98
N THR A 140 11.81 2.04 17.02
CA THR A 140 12.19 2.71 15.77
C THR A 140 10.97 3.09 14.91
N LEU A 141 11.12 4.19 14.14
CA LEU A 141 10.19 4.57 13.08
C LEU A 141 10.37 3.72 11.80
N GLN A 142 11.46 2.98 11.69
CA GLN A 142 11.87 2.31 10.45
C GLN A 142 11.87 0.79 10.60
N GLY A 143 11.43 0.13 9.54
CA GLY A 143 11.49 -1.32 9.43
C GLY A 143 10.36 -2.03 10.17
N GLU A 144 10.42 -3.34 10.11
CA GLU A 144 9.48 -4.24 10.78
C GLU A 144 9.91 -4.45 12.23
N TYR A 145 8.94 -4.61 13.12
CA TYR A 145 9.23 -5.02 14.49
C TYR A 145 9.36 -6.54 14.60
N THR A 146 10.11 -6.97 15.58
CA THR A 146 10.24 -8.38 15.93
C THR A 146 9.92 -8.61 17.41
N PRO A 147 9.50 -9.83 17.81
CA PRO A 147 9.34 -10.16 19.23
C PRO A 147 10.60 -9.89 20.06
N SER A 148 11.79 -10.11 19.51
CA SER A 148 13.05 -9.84 20.18
C SER A 148 13.27 -8.34 20.47
N MET A 149 12.96 -7.46 19.52
CA MET A 149 13.03 -6.00 19.72
C MET A 149 12.07 -5.56 20.83
N ILE A 150 10.85 -6.07 20.83
CA ILE A 150 9.84 -5.74 21.84
C ILE A 150 10.27 -6.25 23.22
N LYS A 151 10.77 -7.48 23.29
CA LYS A 151 11.26 -8.06 24.55
C LYS A 151 12.43 -7.26 25.14
N LYS A 152 13.36 -6.82 24.30
CA LYS A 152 14.48 -5.97 24.71
C LYS A 152 14.00 -4.62 25.20
N ALA A 153 13.10 -3.95 24.46
CA ALA A 153 12.60 -2.62 24.80
C ALA A 153 11.75 -2.60 26.09
N VAL A 154 10.94 -3.63 26.32
CA VAL A 154 9.99 -3.66 27.45
C VAL A 154 10.57 -4.33 28.69
N LEU A 155 11.33 -5.42 28.53
CA LEU A 155 11.85 -6.24 29.64
C LEU A 155 13.36 -6.13 29.84
N ASP A 156 14.06 -5.34 29.01
CA ASP A 156 15.53 -5.28 28.96
C ASP A 156 16.19 -6.67 28.88
N THR A 157 15.57 -7.58 28.16
CA THR A 157 16.05 -8.95 27.99
C THR A 157 16.48 -9.15 26.56
N ASP A 158 17.72 -9.57 26.36
CA ASP A 158 18.24 -9.89 25.04
C ASP A 158 17.58 -11.15 24.46
N ALA A 159 17.56 -11.23 23.14
CA ALA A 159 17.16 -12.46 22.45
C ALA A 159 18.14 -13.59 22.82
N PRO A 160 17.68 -14.86 22.83
CA PRO A 160 18.60 -15.98 22.97
C PRO A 160 19.61 -15.92 21.81
N GLU A 161 20.88 -16.11 22.14
CA GLU A 161 21.92 -16.28 21.13
C GLU A 161 21.64 -17.60 20.38
N PHE A 162 21.46 -17.49 19.07
CA PHE A 162 21.45 -18.64 18.18
C PHE A 162 22.85 -18.78 17.57
N ASP A 163 23.29 -20.00 17.33
CA ASP A 163 24.50 -20.27 16.55
C ASP A 163 24.29 -19.64 15.15
N VAL A 164 24.89 -18.50 14.94
CA VAL A 164 24.88 -17.82 13.64
C VAL A 164 25.91 -18.52 12.76
N ILE A 165 25.49 -18.99 11.62
CA ILE A 165 26.43 -19.48 10.60
C ILE A 165 27.31 -18.29 10.18
N ASP A 166 28.61 -18.39 10.39
CA ASP A 166 29.60 -17.33 10.10
C ASP A 166 29.74 -17.04 8.57
N GLU A 167 29.04 -17.76 7.74
CA GLU A 167 29.05 -17.54 6.30
C GLU A 167 28.11 -16.37 5.92
N PRO A 168 28.59 -15.38 5.17
CA PRO A 168 27.76 -14.27 4.74
C PRO A 168 26.61 -14.78 3.87
N THR A 169 25.38 -14.56 4.33
CA THR A 169 24.19 -14.93 3.56
C THR A 169 24.13 -14.09 2.28
N PRO A 170 24.04 -14.72 1.09
CA PRO A 170 24.01 -13.98 -0.16
C PRO A 170 22.76 -13.09 -0.22
N VAL A 171 22.98 -11.82 -0.51
CA VAL A 171 21.88 -10.86 -0.76
C VAL A 171 21.09 -11.31 -2.00
N ARG A 172 19.77 -11.41 -1.89
CA ARG A 172 18.86 -11.80 -2.98
C ARG A 172 17.90 -10.67 -3.30
N PRO A 173 18.36 -9.57 -3.91
CA PRO A 173 17.48 -8.49 -4.30
C PRO A 173 16.48 -8.97 -5.35
N PRO A 174 15.28 -8.37 -5.43
CA PRO A 174 14.36 -8.65 -6.50
C PRO A 174 14.99 -8.27 -7.85
N VAL A 175 14.92 -9.18 -8.82
CA VAL A 175 15.45 -8.98 -10.17
C VAL A 175 14.45 -9.47 -11.21
N MET A 176 14.56 -8.97 -12.44
CA MET A 176 13.79 -9.53 -13.55
C MET A 176 14.12 -11.01 -13.75
N CYS A 177 13.09 -11.81 -14.01
CA CYS A 177 13.22 -13.23 -14.28
C CYS A 177 14.28 -13.52 -15.38
N ALA A 178 14.94 -14.65 -15.29
CA ALA A 178 15.82 -15.13 -16.35
C ALA A 178 15.00 -15.34 -17.64
N GLY A 179 15.48 -14.82 -18.78
CA GLY A 179 14.76 -14.90 -20.06
C GLY A 179 13.56 -13.96 -20.21
N CYS A 180 13.31 -13.06 -19.27
CA CYS A 180 12.24 -12.09 -19.38
C CYS A 180 12.38 -11.22 -20.63
N PRO A 181 11.34 -11.06 -21.47
CA PRO A 181 11.42 -10.27 -22.71
C PRO A 181 11.70 -8.79 -22.45
N HIS A 182 11.30 -8.26 -21.31
CA HIS A 182 11.56 -6.87 -20.93
C HIS A 182 13.05 -6.53 -20.82
N ARG A 183 13.91 -7.51 -20.53
CA ARG A 183 15.37 -7.30 -20.42
C ARG A 183 15.98 -6.71 -21.69
N GLY A 184 15.53 -7.15 -22.87
CA GLY A 184 16.02 -6.65 -24.14
C GLY A 184 15.73 -5.15 -24.30
N THR A 185 14.53 -4.72 -23.99
CA THR A 185 14.14 -3.30 -24.05
C THR A 185 15.03 -2.45 -23.12
N PHE A 186 15.16 -2.82 -21.87
CA PHE A 186 15.95 -2.05 -20.90
C PHE A 186 17.45 -2.05 -21.20
N TYR A 187 17.96 -3.15 -21.75
CA TYR A 187 19.33 -3.17 -22.25
C TYR A 187 19.58 -2.13 -23.35
N VAL A 188 18.65 -2.01 -24.32
CA VAL A 188 18.73 -1.03 -25.39
C VAL A 188 18.62 0.39 -24.85
N LEU A 189 17.65 0.66 -23.95
CA LEU A 189 17.48 1.99 -23.34
C LEU A 189 18.75 2.45 -22.63
N LYS A 190 19.37 1.55 -21.83
CA LYS A 190 20.65 1.80 -21.18
C LYS A 190 21.76 2.09 -22.18
N LYS A 191 21.89 1.26 -23.22
CA LYS A 191 22.94 1.40 -24.26
C LYS A 191 22.83 2.72 -25.00
N LEU A 192 21.62 3.22 -25.22
CA LEU A 192 21.35 4.51 -25.85
C LEU A 192 21.50 5.71 -24.91
N GLY A 193 21.68 5.48 -23.61
CA GLY A 193 21.80 6.55 -22.60
C GLY A 193 20.55 7.41 -22.50
N LEU A 194 19.37 6.81 -22.63
CA LEU A 194 18.09 7.51 -22.55
C LEU A 194 17.68 7.75 -21.10
N VAL A 195 16.96 8.82 -20.88
CA VAL A 195 16.27 9.11 -19.62
C VAL A 195 14.91 8.39 -19.65
N VAL A 196 14.67 7.54 -18.67
CA VAL A 196 13.50 6.67 -18.65
C VAL A 196 12.58 7.02 -17.49
N SER A 197 11.42 7.60 -17.81
CA SER A 197 10.30 7.70 -16.89
C SER A 197 9.57 6.36 -16.85
N GLY A 198 9.85 5.57 -15.81
CA GLY A 198 9.29 4.25 -15.63
C GLY A 198 7.94 4.26 -14.89
N ASP A 199 7.27 3.14 -14.92
CA ASP A 199 6.02 2.89 -14.23
C ASP A 199 6.14 1.70 -13.28
N ILE A 200 5.04 1.32 -12.63
CA ILE A 200 5.02 0.28 -11.61
C ILE A 200 4.52 -1.05 -12.20
N GLY A 201 5.38 -2.05 -12.16
CA GLY A 201 5.17 -3.41 -12.63
C GLY A 201 6.49 -4.19 -12.63
N CYS A 202 6.54 -5.37 -13.25
CA CYS A 202 7.80 -6.12 -13.41
C CYS A 202 8.91 -5.30 -14.04
N TYR A 203 8.57 -4.41 -14.93
CA TYR A 203 9.50 -3.51 -15.63
C TYR A 203 10.12 -2.42 -14.73
N THR A 204 9.56 -2.14 -13.55
CA THR A 204 10.23 -1.31 -12.53
C THR A 204 11.60 -1.88 -12.15
N LEU A 205 11.74 -3.22 -12.21
CA LEU A 205 13.01 -3.91 -11.96
C LEU A 205 14.09 -3.59 -13.01
N GLY A 206 13.76 -2.87 -14.09
CA GLY A 206 14.74 -2.28 -14.98
C GLY A 206 15.66 -1.26 -14.30
N ALA A 207 15.28 -0.75 -13.12
CA ALA A 207 16.12 0.11 -12.28
C ALA A 207 17.24 -0.66 -11.56
N THR A 208 17.11 -1.98 -11.39
CA THR A 208 18.07 -2.80 -10.65
C THR A 208 19.25 -3.27 -11.50
N PRO A 209 20.40 -3.61 -10.89
CA PRO A 209 21.51 -4.23 -11.62
C PRO A 209 21.09 -5.53 -12.32
N PRO A 210 21.68 -5.86 -13.50
CA PRO A 210 22.69 -5.10 -14.22
C PRO A 210 22.12 -4.03 -15.18
N LEU A 211 20.79 -3.91 -15.27
CA LEU A 211 20.12 -3.04 -16.23
C LEU A 211 20.28 -1.56 -15.87
N GLN A 212 19.83 -1.13 -14.71
CA GLN A 212 19.97 0.25 -14.21
C GLN A 212 19.58 1.29 -15.27
N SER A 213 18.41 1.10 -15.87
CA SER A 213 17.95 1.88 -17.04
C SER A 213 16.61 2.59 -16.82
N VAL A 214 16.13 2.64 -15.60
CA VAL A 214 14.95 3.41 -15.21
C VAL A 214 15.40 4.50 -14.24
N ASP A 215 15.07 5.76 -14.54
CA ASP A 215 15.51 6.91 -13.76
C ASP A 215 14.47 7.33 -12.70
N THR A 216 13.19 7.24 -13.02
CA THR A 216 12.11 7.66 -12.09
C THR A 216 10.91 6.72 -12.14
N THR A 217 10.26 6.56 -11.00
CA THR A 217 8.92 5.97 -10.87
C THR A 217 8.13 6.77 -9.81
N ILE A 218 6.83 6.96 -10.01
CA ILE A 218 5.98 7.70 -9.06
C ILE A 218 4.85 6.79 -8.57
N CYS A 219 3.90 6.49 -9.44
CA CYS A 219 2.78 5.59 -9.16
C CYS A 219 2.28 4.95 -10.46
N MET A 220 1.41 3.96 -10.34
CA MET A 220 0.88 3.24 -11.50
C MET A 220 0.19 4.20 -12.48
N GLY A 221 0.63 4.20 -13.73
CA GLY A 221 0.12 5.05 -14.81
C GLY A 221 0.79 6.42 -14.95
N ALA A 222 1.64 6.82 -14.01
CA ALA A 222 2.21 8.16 -14.01
C ALA A 222 3.39 8.36 -14.99
N SER A 223 4.00 7.30 -15.49
CA SER A 223 5.21 7.39 -16.34
C SER A 223 5.02 8.31 -17.55
N ILE A 224 3.87 8.20 -18.22
CA ILE A 224 3.53 8.96 -19.42
C ILE A 224 3.36 10.46 -19.09
N SER A 225 2.53 10.76 -18.09
CA SER A 225 2.30 12.15 -17.65
C SER A 225 3.56 12.79 -17.07
N ALA A 226 4.37 12.04 -16.31
CA ALA A 226 5.63 12.52 -15.77
C ALA A 226 6.63 12.86 -16.88
N ALA A 227 6.78 11.99 -17.89
CA ALA A 227 7.62 12.28 -19.06
C ALA A 227 7.13 13.52 -19.80
N HIS A 228 5.81 13.68 -19.97
CA HIS A 228 5.26 14.88 -20.59
C HIS A 228 5.61 16.16 -19.80
N GLY A 229 5.43 16.13 -18.48
CA GLY A 229 5.84 17.21 -17.60
C GLY A 229 7.33 17.54 -17.67
N MET A 230 8.19 16.52 -17.66
CA MET A 230 9.64 16.69 -17.83
C MET A 230 10.00 17.34 -19.17
N ALA A 231 9.37 16.91 -20.27
CA ALA A 231 9.59 17.48 -21.59
C ALA A 231 9.19 18.96 -21.66
N LYS A 232 8.05 19.31 -21.07
CA LYS A 232 7.60 20.72 -20.99
C LYS A 232 8.54 21.57 -20.15
N ALA A 233 9.03 21.05 -19.03
CA ALA A 233 9.90 21.80 -18.13
C ALA A 233 11.34 21.96 -18.68
N ARG A 234 11.88 20.98 -19.40
CA ARG A 234 13.27 20.93 -19.84
C ARG A 234 13.47 21.22 -21.34
N GLY A 235 12.40 21.28 -22.10
CA GLY A 235 12.42 21.65 -23.50
C GLY A 235 12.78 20.52 -24.48
N ALA A 236 12.83 20.87 -25.76
CA ALA A 236 12.90 19.92 -26.87
C ALA A 236 14.20 19.07 -26.90
N GLU A 237 15.33 19.65 -26.55
CA GLU A 237 16.61 18.92 -26.57
C GLU A 237 16.64 17.80 -25.51
N PHE A 238 16.08 18.03 -24.31
CA PHE A 238 15.95 17.01 -23.32
C PHE A 238 14.97 15.92 -23.75
N ASN A 239 13.86 16.32 -24.39
CA ASN A 239 12.83 15.40 -24.85
C ASN A 239 13.35 14.38 -25.90
N LYS A 240 14.39 14.73 -26.67
CA LYS A 240 15.03 13.79 -27.63
C LYS A 240 15.62 12.55 -26.96
N LYS A 241 15.95 12.63 -25.68
CA LYS A 241 16.53 11.55 -24.88
C LYS A 241 15.57 10.98 -23.85
N LEU A 242 14.33 11.48 -23.77
CA LEU A 242 13.34 11.10 -22.79
C LEU A 242 12.37 10.09 -23.38
N VAL A 243 12.17 9.00 -22.67
CA VAL A 243 11.13 8.01 -22.98
C VAL A 243 10.33 7.67 -21.73
N SER A 244 9.06 7.33 -21.91
CA SER A 244 8.27 6.69 -20.87
C SER A 244 8.09 5.21 -21.16
N VAL A 245 8.09 4.38 -20.13
CA VAL A 245 7.91 2.93 -20.22
C VAL A 245 6.80 2.50 -19.30
N ILE A 246 5.84 1.75 -19.83
CA ILE A 246 4.67 1.27 -19.11
C ILE A 246 4.25 -0.12 -19.58
N GLY A 247 3.71 -0.96 -18.71
CA GLY A 247 3.16 -2.25 -19.09
C GLY A 247 1.74 -2.14 -19.66
N ASP A 248 1.31 -3.15 -20.39
CA ASP A 248 -0.01 -3.26 -21.02
C ASP A 248 -1.17 -3.10 -20.03
N SER A 249 -1.13 -3.82 -18.92
CA SER A 249 -2.14 -3.73 -17.87
C SER A 249 -2.23 -2.34 -17.26
N THR A 250 -1.09 -1.78 -16.84
CA THR A 250 -1.04 -0.44 -16.24
C THR A 250 -1.46 0.64 -17.23
N PHE A 251 -1.10 0.49 -18.50
CA PHE A 251 -1.56 1.37 -19.56
C PHE A 251 -3.09 1.38 -19.65
N MET A 252 -3.71 0.20 -19.67
CA MET A 252 -5.17 0.06 -19.79
C MET A 252 -5.92 0.66 -18.61
N HIS A 253 -5.42 0.52 -17.38
CA HIS A 253 -6.19 1.00 -16.22
C HIS A 253 -5.93 2.47 -15.85
N SER A 254 -4.74 3.03 -16.17
CA SER A 254 -4.42 4.41 -15.76
C SER A 254 -3.47 5.18 -16.68
N GLY A 255 -2.71 4.52 -17.54
CA GLY A 255 -1.75 5.19 -18.44
C GLY A 255 -2.39 5.89 -19.65
N ILE A 256 -3.52 5.39 -20.12
CA ILE A 256 -4.20 5.89 -21.32
C ILE A 256 -4.56 7.37 -21.25
N THR A 257 -4.95 7.87 -20.08
CA THR A 257 -5.29 9.28 -19.87
C THR A 257 -4.09 10.20 -20.09
N GLY A 258 -2.90 9.76 -19.67
CA GLY A 258 -1.64 10.48 -19.94
C GLY A 258 -1.32 10.56 -21.42
N LEU A 259 -1.60 9.50 -22.18
CA LEU A 259 -1.39 9.49 -23.63
C LEU A 259 -2.39 10.43 -24.34
N VAL A 260 -3.65 10.45 -23.93
CA VAL A 260 -4.65 11.40 -24.43
C VAL A 260 -4.21 12.84 -24.18
N ASP A 261 -3.69 13.12 -22.99
CA ASP A 261 -3.18 14.44 -22.62
C ASP A 261 -1.99 14.88 -23.50
N ILE A 262 -1.05 13.98 -23.78
CA ILE A 262 0.08 14.26 -24.70
C ILE A 262 -0.44 14.67 -26.07
N VAL A 263 -1.38 13.92 -26.65
CA VAL A 263 -1.92 14.22 -27.98
C VAL A 263 -2.69 15.54 -27.96
N TYR A 264 -3.56 15.73 -27.00
CA TYR A 264 -4.34 16.95 -26.84
C TYR A 264 -3.47 18.20 -26.72
N ASN A 265 -2.38 18.13 -25.95
CA ASN A 265 -1.46 19.24 -25.72
C ASN A 265 -0.28 19.29 -26.72
N LYS A 266 -0.39 18.58 -27.84
CA LYS A 266 0.63 18.55 -28.90
C LYS A 266 2.04 18.23 -28.34
N GLY A 267 2.10 17.26 -27.45
CA GLY A 267 3.36 16.73 -26.94
C GLY A 267 4.05 15.87 -28.00
N ASN A 268 5.37 15.77 -27.89
CA ASN A 268 6.19 14.95 -28.77
C ASN A 268 7.06 14.01 -27.92
N ASN A 269 6.41 13.19 -27.12
CA ASN A 269 7.07 12.23 -26.23
C ASN A 269 7.06 10.83 -26.86
N THR A 270 8.10 10.07 -26.60
CA THR A 270 8.14 8.65 -26.96
C THR A 270 7.59 7.83 -25.79
N VAL A 271 6.57 7.03 -26.06
CA VAL A 271 5.94 6.11 -25.10
C VAL A 271 6.17 4.68 -25.55
N ILE A 272 6.71 3.85 -24.67
CA ILE A 272 6.97 2.42 -24.91
C ILE A 272 6.00 1.62 -24.04
N ILE A 273 5.05 0.93 -24.68
CA ILE A 273 4.13 0.01 -24.00
C ILE A 273 4.72 -1.40 -24.09
N LEU A 274 5.03 -1.99 -22.95
CA LEU A 274 5.54 -3.35 -22.85
C LEU A 274 4.35 -4.31 -22.71
N ASP A 275 3.96 -4.92 -23.82
CA ASP A 275 2.86 -5.89 -23.88
C ASP A 275 3.41 -7.31 -23.68
N ASN A 276 3.11 -7.90 -22.53
CA ASN A 276 3.32 -9.32 -22.27
C ASN A 276 1.97 -10.06 -22.08
N SER A 277 0.87 -9.40 -22.38
CA SER A 277 -0.49 -9.92 -22.30
C SER A 277 -0.82 -10.55 -20.94
N ILE A 278 -0.30 -9.98 -19.85
CA ILE A 278 -0.59 -10.45 -18.49
C ILE A 278 -0.23 -9.40 -17.42
N THR A 279 -0.94 -9.41 -16.32
CA THR A 279 -0.58 -8.65 -15.11
C THR A 279 0.33 -9.53 -14.24
N GLY A 280 1.63 -9.55 -14.54
CA GLY A 280 2.55 -10.57 -14.02
C GLY A 280 2.88 -10.46 -12.53
N MET A 281 3.27 -9.26 -12.06
CA MET A 281 3.84 -9.06 -10.72
C MET A 281 2.90 -9.45 -9.57
N THR A 282 1.60 -9.26 -9.73
CA THR A 282 0.59 -9.47 -8.69
C THR A 282 -0.06 -10.85 -8.72
N GLY A 283 0.36 -11.76 -9.58
CA GLY A 283 -0.11 -13.15 -9.59
C GLY A 283 -0.72 -13.60 -10.92
N HIS A 284 -0.30 -13.03 -12.03
CA HIS A 284 -0.69 -13.46 -13.38
C HIS A 284 -2.20 -13.30 -13.66
N GLN A 285 -2.75 -12.15 -13.28
CA GLN A 285 -4.15 -11.83 -13.55
C GLN A 285 -4.37 -11.48 -15.04
N ASP A 286 -5.55 -11.81 -15.53
CA ASP A 286 -6.01 -11.30 -16.82
C ASP A 286 -6.27 -9.81 -16.78
N ASN A 287 -6.15 -9.17 -17.92
CA ASN A 287 -6.44 -7.77 -18.15
C ASN A 287 -7.10 -7.60 -19.54
N PRO A 288 -7.58 -6.42 -19.92
CA PRO A 288 -8.28 -6.24 -21.19
C PRO A 288 -7.48 -6.63 -22.46
N THR A 289 -6.16 -6.79 -22.36
CA THR A 289 -5.31 -7.19 -23.50
C THR A 289 -5.12 -8.70 -23.60
N THR A 290 -5.62 -9.50 -22.65
CA THR A 290 -5.44 -10.96 -22.65
C THR A 290 -6.48 -11.73 -23.48
N GLY A 291 -7.69 -11.17 -23.62
CA GLY A 291 -8.82 -11.86 -24.27
C GLY A 291 -9.61 -12.78 -23.33
N TYR A 292 -9.41 -12.66 -22.02
CA TYR A 292 -10.13 -13.43 -21.01
C TYR A 292 -10.72 -12.51 -19.94
N THR A 293 -11.89 -12.89 -19.41
CA THR A 293 -12.47 -12.26 -18.21
C THR A 293 -11.74 -12.73 -16.95
N ILE A 294 -12.02 -12.08 -15.82
CA ILE A 294 -11.53 -12.52 -14.50
C ILE A 294 -11.97 -13.96 -14.14
N ARG A 295 -13.03 -14.46 -14.76
CA ARG A 295 -13.54 -15.84 -14.60
C ARG A 295 -12.97 -16.82 -15.63
N LYS A 296 -11.98 -16.41 -16.42
CA LYS A 296 -11.36 -17.20 -17.48
C LYS A 296 -12.32 -17.53 -18.65
N GLU A 297 -13.36 -16.75 -18.83
CA GLU A 297 -14.23 -16.85 -20.00
C GLU A 297 -13.61 -16.07 -21.17
N GLU A 298 -13.67 -16.62 -22.38
CA GLU A 298 -13.20 -15.92 -23.58
C GLU A 298 -13.99 -14.63 -23.81
N THR A 299 -13.27 -13.55 -24.13
CA THR A 299 -13.87 -12.24 -24.42
C THR A 299 -13.06 -11.48 -25.46
N LYS A 300 -13.58 -10.32 -25.87
CA LYS A 300 -12.92 -9.48 -26.86
C LYS A 300 -11.62 -8.90 -26.28
N GLN A 301 -10.51 -9.21 -26.93
CA GLN A 301 -9.20 -8.60 -26.63
C GLN A 301 -9.14 -7.16 -27.14
N VAL A 302 -8.62 -6.27 -26.31
CA VAL A 302 -8.33 -4.89 -26.72
C VAL A 302 -7.05 -4.85 -27.53
N ASN A 303 -7.12 -4.31 -28.75
CA ASN A 303 -5.94 -4.08 -29.57
C ASN A 303 -5.33 -2.72 -29.27
N LEU A 304 -4.13 -2.72 -28.65
CA LEU A 304 -3.44 -1.51 -28.24
C LEU A 304 -3.09 -0.60 -29.40
N ILE A 305 -2.71 -1.16 -30.55
CA ILE A 305 -2.37 -0.38 -31.75
C ILE A 305 -3.59 0.39 -32.24
N THR A 306 -4.74 -0.30 -32.37
CA THR A 306 -5.98 0.35 -32.78
C THR A 306 -6.42 1.42 -31.80
N LEU A 307 -6.26 1.15 -30.50
CA LEU A 307 -6.58 2.10 -29.43
C LEU A 307 -5.70 3.37 -29.55
N CYS A 308 -4.40 3.22 -29.69
CA CYS A 308 -3.49 4.35 -29.87
C CYS A 308 -3.80 5.17 -31.13
N LYS A 309 -4.10 4.49 -32.24
CA LYS A 309 -4.52 5.18 -33.47
C LYS A 309 -5.81 5.98 -33.30
N SER A 310 -6.78 5.45 -32.53
CA SER A 310 -8.05 6.17 -32.27
C SER A 310 -7.86 7.43 -31.41
N ILE A 311 -6.78 7.51 -30.65
CA ILE A 311 -6.41 8.69 -29.86
C ILE A 311 -5.71 9.75 -30.75
N GLY A 312 -5.25 9.37 -31.94
CA GLY A 312 -4.54 10.26 -32.87
C GLY A 312 -3.04 10.03 -32.95
N ILE A 313 -2.55 8.87 -32.51
CA ILE A 313 -1.16 8.44 -32.71
C ILE A 313 -1.02 7.82 -34.11
N GLU A 314 -0.16 8.39 -34.93
CA GLU A 314 0.04 7.94 -36.32
C GLU A 314 1.24 7.00 -36.47
N HIS A 315 2.26 7.13 -35.59
CA HIS A 315 3.55 6.42 -35.68
C HIS A 315 3.97 5.84 -34.33
#